data_092b24e8a836923c2fcdb23b43702733
#
_entry.id   092b24e8a836923c2fcdb23b43702733
#
_cell.length_a   1.000
_cell.length_b   1.000
_cell.length_c   1.000
_cell.angle_alpha   90.00
_cell.angle_beta   90.00
_cell.angle_gamma   90.00
#
_symmetry.space_group_name_H-M   'P 1'
#
loop_
_entity.id
_entity.type
_entity.pdbx_description
1 polymer ?
#
loop_
_entity_poly.entity_id
_entity_poly.type
_entity_poly.pdbx_seq_one_letter_code
_entity_poly.pdbx_strand_id
1 'polypeptide(L)'
;MKEHCTAVVLAAGRGTRMGTQTAKQYLELQGKPILVYALEVFEQSAVVDDILLMTDKDHVEYCKKEICEKYGIKKVSAVAPGGKERYESVWKALCILKERGQSGFVMIHDGARPFITDEILKRVYEQVQVQKACVVGMPVKDTIKLINKEKQIKESPDRSLVWQAQTPQAFELSLIVEAFERQLKEDCSHITDDAMVVEKQMGVPVYMVEGSPSVFQLPWHHL
;
A
#
# COMPACT_ATOMS: atom_id res chain seq x y z
N MET A 1 18.53 16.94 7.45
CA MET A 1 18.25 15.82 8.40
C MET A 1 17.24 14.88 7.70
N LYS A 2 17.37 13.57 7.90
CA LYS A 2 16.37 12.61 7.40
C LYS A 2 15.02 12.89 8.05
N GLU A 3 13.97 13.07 7.25
CA GLU A 3 12.61 13.17 7.77
C GLU A 3 12.06 11.77 8.12
N HIS A 4 11.21 11.71 9.14
CA HIS A 4 10.62 10.44 9.60
C HIS A 4 9.74 9.81 8.51
N CYS A 5 9.81 8.48 8.38
CA CYS A 5 9.02 7.74 7.42
C CYS A 5 8.39 6.51 8.07
N THR A 6 7.05 6.50 8.12
CA THR A 6 6.28 5.35 8.62
C THR A 6 5.79 4.49 7.46
N ALA A 7 6.01 3.19 7.52
CA ALA A 7 5.36 2.24 6.63
C ALA A 7 4.00 1.80 7.20
N VAL A 8 2.92 2.01 6.46
CA VAL A 8 1.59 1.45 6.76
C VAL A 8 1.41 0.20 5.92
N VAL A 9 1.46 -0.98 6.55
CA VAL A 9 1.30 -2.26 5.87
C VAL A 9 -0.13 -2.76 6.05
N LEU A 10 -0.85 -2.93 4.94
CA LEU A 10 -2.26 -3.30 4.91
C LEU A 10 -2.43 -4.81 4.79
N ALA A 11 -2.94 -5.45 5.82
CA ALA A 11 -3.20 -6.88 5.93
C ALA A 11 -4.64 -7.21 6.40
N ALA A 12 -5.58 -6.24 6.33
CA ALA A 12 -6.97 -6.40 6.79
C ALA A 12 -7.89 -7.04 5.73
N GLY A 13 -7.45 -7.18 4.49
CA GLY A 13 -8.26 -7.73 3.40
C GLY A 13 -8.63 -9.20 3.63
N ARG A 14 -9.93 -9.52 3.59
CA ARG A 14 -10.45 -10.88 3.82
C ARG A 14 -10.33 -11.82 2.63
N GLY A 15 -9.86 -11.33 1.47
CA GLY A 15 -9.66 -12.15 0.27
C GLY A 15 -10.94 -12.86 -0.22
N THR A 16 -12.11 -12.25 -0.07
CA THR A 16 -13.44 -12.84 -0.36
C THR A 16 -13.58 -13.43 -1.77
N ARG A 17 -12.72 -13.03 -2.70
CA ARG A 17 -12.67 -13.56 -4.07
C ARG A 17 -12.02 -14.95 -4.17
N MET A 18 -11.40 -15.46 -3.09
CA MET A 18 -10.58 -16.67 -3.13
C MET A 18 -11.29 -17.94 -2.66
N GLY A 19 -12.45 -17.83 -1.98
CA GLY A 19 -13.14 -18.99 -1.43
C GLY A 19 -12.34 -19.79 -0.39
N THR A 20 -11.16 -19.30 0.04
CA THR A 20 -10.33 -19.93 1.09
C THR A 20 -10.69 -19.36 2.45
N GLN A 21 -10.58 -20.22 3.49
CA GLN A 21 -10.80 -19.78 4.88
C GLN A 21 -9.67 -18.86 5.39
N THR A 22 -8.47 -18.96 4.80
CA THR A 22 -7.29 -18.17 5.18
C THR A 22 -7.11 -16.98 4.25
N ALA A 23 -6.97 -15.79 4.82
CA ALA A 23 -6.71 -14.58 4.04
C ALA A 23 -5.33 -14.65 3.37
N LYS A 24 -5.23 -14.11 2.14
CA LYS A 24 -4.09 -14.25 1.22
C LYS A 24 -2.74 -13.88 1.85
N GLN A 25 -2.70 -12.83 2.65
CA GLN A 25 -1.48 -12.34 3.30
C GLN A 25 -0.91 -13.32 4.33
N TYR A 26 -1.73 -14.26 4.83
CA TYR A 26 -1.32 -15.28 5.80
C TYR A 26 -1.04 -16.65 5.17
N LEU A 27 -1.26 -16.80 3.86
CA LEU A 27 -0.84 -17.99 3.14
C LEU A 27 0.68 -18.10 3.18
N GLU A 28 1.19 -19.33 3.23
CA GLU A 28 2.62 -19.56 3.28
C GLU A 28 3.23 -19.70 1.89
N LEU A 29 4.34 -19.04 1.68
CA LEU A 29 5.24 -19.23 0.57
C LEU A 29 6.55 -19.79 1.14
N GLN A 30 6.90 -21.03 0.77
CA GLN A 30 8.09 -21.73 1.31
C GLN A 30 8.13 -21.80 2.86
N GLY A 31 6.98 -22.05 3.49
CA GLY A 31 6.88 -22.18 4.95
C GLY A 31 6.92 -20.88 5.74
N LYS A 32 6.76 -19.71 5.06
CA LYS A 32 6.73 -18.41 5.69
C LYS A 32 5.51 -17.61 5.17
N PRO A 33 4.69 -16.99 6.06
CA PRO A 33 3.56 -16.16 5.64
C PRO A 33 3.97 -15.06 4.66
N ILE A 34 3.16 -14.86 3.62
CA ILE A 34 3.42 -13.85 2.56
C ILE A 34 3.68 -12.47 3.15
N LEU A 35 2.91 -12.08 4.16
CA LEU A 35 3.05 -10.81 4.86
C LEU A 35 4.47 -10.57 5.41
N VAL A 36 5.12 -11.63 5.91
CA VAL A 36 6.44 -11.53 6.55
C VAL A 36 7.52 -11.09 5.57
N TYR A 37 7.45 -11.50 4.31
CA TYR A 37 8.43 -11.10 3.30
C TYR A 37 8.49 -9.58 3.13
N ALA A 38 7.34 -8.93 3.03
CA ALA A 38 7.29 -7.48 2.96
C ALA A 38 7.77 -6.83 4.27
N LEU A 39 7.31 -7.31 5.42
CA LEU A 39 7.69 -6.76 6.72
C LEU A 39 9.20 -6.84 6.97
N GLU A 40 9.87 -7.93 6.57
CA GLU A 40 11.34 -8.07 6.69
C GLU A 40 12.08 -7.00 5.88
N VAL A 41 11.60 -6.66 4.68
CA VAL A 41 12.22 -5.60 3.88
C VAL A 41 12.03 -4.24 4.53
N PHE A 42 10.84 -3.91 5.04
CA PHE A 42 10.60 -2.68 5.78
C PHE A 42 11.41 -2.61 7.08
N GLU A 43 11.54 -3.73 7.81
CA GLU A 43 12.36 -3.84 9.02
C GLU A 43 13.82 -3.52 8.76
N GLN A 44 14.38 -4.02 7.65
CA GLN A 44 15.78 -3.84 7.30
C GLN A 44 16.09 -2.49 6.64
N SER A 45 15.09 -1.84 6.08
CA SER A 45 15.29 -0.61 5.31
C SER A 45 15.70 0.58 6.21
N ALA A 46 16.78 1.26 5.85
CA ALA A 46 17.26 2.46 6.56
C ALA A 46 16.35 3.68 6.36
N VAL A 47 15.49 3.68 5.34
CA VAL A 47 14.58 4.80 5.07
C VAL A 47 13.28 4.72 5.86
N VAL A 48 12.92 3.56 6.39
CA VAL A 48 11.73 3.35 7.22
C VAL A 48 12.10 3.38 8.70
N ASP A 49 11.43 4.22 9.47
CA ASP A 49 11.69 4.40 10.90
C ASP A 49 10.79 3.52 11.77
N ASP A 50 9.50 3.42 11.40
CA ASP A 50 8.56 2.53 12.07
C ASP A 50 7.53 1.93 11.09
N ILE A 51 6.83 0.90 11.55
CA ILE A 51 5.81 0.19 10.80
C ILE A 51 4.49 0.20 11.59
N LEU A 52 3.39 0.57 10.94
CA LEU A 52 2.04 0.39 11.44
C LEU A 52 1.37 -0.72 10.64
N LEU A 53 1.10 -1.85 11.29
CA LEU A 53 0.47 -3.00 10.67
C LEU A 53 -1.06 -2.96 10.87
N MET A 54 -1.81 -2.84 9.77
CA MET A 54 -3.28 -2.84 9.76
C MET A 54 -3.80 -4.22 9.37
N THR A 55 -4.43 -4.91 10.31
CA THR A 55 -4.98 -6.27 10.10
C THR A 55 -6.49 -6.29 10.37
N ASP A 56 -7.18 -7.41 10.10
CA ASP A 56 -8.52 -7.56 10.62
C ASP A 56 -8.51 -7.75 12.15
N LYS A 57 -9.63 -7.43 12.79
CA LYS A 57 -9.72 -7.40 14.26
C LYS A 57 -9.39 -8.75 14.93
N ASP A 58 -9.70 -9.85 14.25
CA ASP A 58 -9.57 -11.20 14.80
C ASP A 58 -8.12 -11.72 14.70
N HIS A 59 -7.28 -11.08 13.85
CA HIS A 59 -5.87 -11.42 13.66
C HIS A 59 -4.87 -10.48 14.34
N VAL A 60 -5.32 -9.51 15.13
CA VAL A 60 -4.40 -8.57 15.82
C VAL A 60 -3.40 -9.31 16.70
N GLU A 61 -3.86 -10.20 17.57
CA GLU A 61 -2.98 -10.95 18.48
C GLU A 61 -2.13 -12.00 17.72
N TYR A 62 -2.68 -12.63 16.67
CA TYR A 62 -1.93 -13.49 15.78
C TYR A 62 -0.75 -12.73 15.11
N CYS A 63 -1.01 -11.55 14.57
CA CYS A 63 0.04 -10.73 13.95
C CYS A 63 1.11 -10.31 14.93
N LYS A 64 0.76 -9.97 16.17
CA LYS A 64 1.75 -9.64 17.20
C LYS A 64 2.67 -10.82 17.50
N LYS A 65 2.09 -12.00 17.81
CA LYS A 65 2.84 -13.18 18.28
C LYS A 65 3.47 -13.97 17.14
N GLU A 66 2.65 -14.40 16.18
CA GLU A 66 3.08 -15.35 15.13
C GLU A 66 3.76 -14.67 13.94
N ILE A 67 3.58 -13.34 13.79
CA ILE A 67 4.24 -12.57 12.74
C ILE A 67 5.36 -11.70 13.33
N CYS A 68 5.04 -10.71 14.16
CA CYS A 68 6.04 -9.75 14.60
C CYS A 68 7.08 -10.35 15.55
N GLU A 69 6.65 -11.00 16.62
CA GLU A 69 7.57 -11.57 17.62
C GLU A 69 8.36 -12.75 17.04
N LYS A 70 7.68 -13.70 16.39
CA LYS A 70 8.29 -14.91 15.84
C LYS A 70 9.35 -14.63 14.77
N TYR A 71 9.13 -13.61 13.93
CA TYR A 71 10.07 -13.25 12.87
C TYR A 71 10.96 -12.04 13.22
N GLY A 72 10.90 -11.56 14.46
CA GLY A 72 11.77 -10.50 14.95
C GLY A 72 11.57 -9.14 14.30
N ILE A 73 10.34 -8.82 13.90
CA ILE A 73 9.99 -7.52 13.28
C ILE A 73 9.82 -6.48 14.40
N LYS A 74 10.85 -5.70 14.67
CA LYS A 74 10.94 -4.78 15.82
C LYS A 74 10.41 -3.38 15.51
N LYS A 75 10.44 -2.96 14.24
CA LYS A 75 9.92 -1.65 13.82
C LYS A 75 8.39 -1.56 13.84
N VAL A 76 7.67 -2.67 14.03
CA VAL A 76 6.22 -2.61 14.16
C VAL A 76 5.85 -1.93 15.48
N SER A 77 5.52 -0.65 15.40
CA SER A 77 5.15 0.20 16.53
C SER A 77 3.72 -0.04 17.02
N ALA A 78 2.84 -0.55 16.15
CA ALA A 78 1.52 -1.02 16.52
C ALA A 78 0.95 -1.99 15.48
N VAL A 79 0.11 -2.91 15.96
CA VAL A 79 -0.79 -3.74 15.17
C VAL A 79 -2.22 -3.33 15.50
N ALA A 80 -2.96 -2.83 14.51
CA ALA A 80 -4.28 -2.25 14.71
C ALA A 80 -5.33 -2.81 13.73
N PRO A 81 -6.63 -2.80 14.13
CA PRO A 81 -7.69 -3.28 13.25
C PRO A 81 -7.95 -2.30 12.11
N GLY A 82 -7.93 -2.80 10.88
CA GLY A 82 -8.33 -2.09 9.67
C GLY A 82 -9.85 -1.89 9.55
N GLY A 83 -10.29 -1.45 8.39
CA GLY A 83 -11.70 -1.29 8.01
C GLY A 83 -12.21 -2.44 7.15
N LYS A 84 -13.44 -2.30 6.67
CA LYS A 84 -14.06 -3.25 5.73
C LYS A 84 -13.45 -3.10 4.33
N GLU A 85 -13.22 -1.86 3.92
CA GLU A 85 -12.61 -1.50 2.66
C GLU A 85 -11.14 -1.06 2.85
N ARG A 86 -10.37 -1.08 1.75
CA ARG A 86 -8.95 -0.70 1.79
C ARG A 86 -8.76 0.73 2.28
N TYR A 87 -9.52 1.69 1.74
CA TYR A 87 -9.44 3.10 2.11
C TYR A 87 -9.78 3.35 3.59
N GLU A 88 -10.70 2.57 4.18
CA GLU A 88 -11.02 2.67 5.60
C GLU A 88 -9.84 2.23 6.49
N SER A 89 -9.10 1.19 6.04
CA SER A 89 -7.89 0.74 6.74
C SER A 89 -6.79 1.79 6.68
N VAL A 90 -6.61 2.43 5.52
CA VAL A 90 -5.69 3.55 5.35
C VAL A 90 -6.09 4.72 6.26
N TRP A 91 -7.35 5.13 6.23
CA TRP A 91 -7.82 6.23 7.08
C TRP A 91 -7.59 5.97 8.57
N LYS A 92 -7.88 4.78 9.06
CA LYS A 92 -7.61 4.40 10.46
C LYS A 92 -6.12 4.50 10.80
N ALA A 93 -5.26 4.07 9.89
CA ALA A 93 -3.82 4.22 10.07
C ALA A 93 -3.40 5.68 10.15
N LEU A 94 -3.91 6.52 9.23
CA LEU A 94 -3.64 7.96 9.24
C LEU A 94 -4.13 8.65 10.52
N CYS A 95 -5.30 8.26 11.06
CA CYS A 95 -5.78 8.74 12.35
C CYS A 95 -4.82 8.41 13.48
N ILE A 96 -4.33 7.16 13.55
CA ILE A 96 -3.35 6.74 14.57
C ILE A 96 -2.07 7.58 14.48
N LEU A 97 -1.55 7.82 13.27
CA LEU A 97 -0.35 8.64 13.07
C LEU A 97 -0.59 10.10 13.47
N LYS A 98 -1.75 10.66 13.12
CA LYS A 98 -2.16 12.01 13.51
C LYS A 98 -2.29 12.15 15.03
N GLU A 99 -2.93 11.20 15.70
CA GLU A 99 -3.09 11.20 17.17
C GLU A 99 -1.74 11.10 17.91
N ARG A 100 -0.73 10.44 17.29
CA ARG A 100 0.65 10.39 17.80
C ARG A 100 1.43 11.68 17.57
N GLY A 101 0.87 12.67 16.88
CA GLY A 101 1.58 13.88 16.49
C GLY A 101 2.70 13.61 15.47
N GLN A 102 2.60 12.53 14.72
CA GLN A 102 3.60 12.14 13.74
C GLN A 102 3.68 13.15 12.60
N SER A 103 4.87 13.32 12.03
CA SER A 103 5.14 14.17 10.86
C SER A 103 6.07 13.43 9.89
N GLY A 104 6.37 14.03 8.74
CA GLY A 104 7.21 13.45 7.71
C GLY A 104 6.41 12.69 6.66
N PHE A 105 6.83 11.49 6.30
CA PHE A 105 6.27 10.72 5.18
C PHE A 105 5.62 9.42 5.63
N VAL A 106 4.64 8.98 4.84
CA VAL A 106 4.01 7.67 4.99
C VAL A 106 4.12 6.88 3.69
N MET A 107 4.48 5.60 3.78
CA MET A 107 4.47 4.62 2.68
C MET A 107 3.36 3.60 2.93
N ILE A 108 2.34 3.56 2.09
CA ILE A 108 1.21 2.64 2.21
C ILE A 108 1.45 1.45 1.30
N HIS A 109 1.51 0.25 1.87
CA HIS A 109 1.87 -0.98 1.14
C HIS A 109 0.88 -2.10 1.38
N ASP A 110 0.50 -2.82 0.33
CA ASP A 110 -0.35 -4.00 0.41
C ASP A 110 0.46 -5.20 0.93
N GLY A 111 0.15 -5.72 2.11
CA GLY A 111 0.84 -6.85 2.74
C GLY A 111 0.79 -8.17 1.96
N ALA A 112 -0.02 -8.24 0.91
CA ALA A 112 -0.07 -9.36 -0.03
C ALA A 112 0.88 -9.21 -1.24
N ARG A 113 1.81 -8.24 -1.22
CA ARG A 113 2.87 -8.03 -2.22
C ARG A 113 4.25 -8.31 -1.59
N PRO A 114 4.71 -9.56 -1.58
CA PRO A 114 5.89 -9.97 -0.81
C PRO A 114 7.23 -9.49 -1.39
N PHE A 115 7.27 -9.12 -2.68
CA PHE A 115 8.53 -8.93 -3.40
C PHE A 115 8.94 -7.46 -3.58
N ILE A 116 8.57 -6.61 -2.61
CA ILE A 116 9.15 -5.27 -2.51
C ILE A 116 10.65 -5.38 -2.19
N THR A 117 11.46 -4.43 -2.63
CA THR A 117 12.91 -4.41 -2.34
C THR A 117 13.32 -3.10 -1.70
N ASP A 118 14.44 -3.10 -0.97
CA ASP A 118 14.98 -1.90 -0.32
C ASP A 118 15.37 -0.81 -1.34
N GLU A 119 15.81 -1.20 -2.54
CA GLU A 119 16.12 -0.26 -3.63
C GLU A 119 14.88 0.50 -4.09
N ILE A 120 13.72 -0.16 -4.12
CA ILE A 120 12.45 0.51 -4.45
C ILE A 120 12.06 1.44 -3.31
N LEU A 121 12.17 1.02 -2.05
CA LEU A 121 11.88 1.87 -0.89
C LEU A 121 12.74 3.13 -0.87
N LYS A 122 14.03 3.02 -1.17
CA LYS A 122 14.94 4.17 -1.28
C LYS A 122 14.52 5.15 -2.37
N ARG A 123 14.24 4.65 -3.60
CA ARG A 123 13.75 5.51 -4.69
C ARG A 123 12.45 6.23 -4.34
N VAL A 124 11.52 5.52 -3.70
CA VAL A 124 10.25 6.08 -3.25
C VAL A 124 10.48 7.18 -2.21
N TYR A 125 11.38 6.92 -1.24
CA TYR A 125 11.70 7.88 -0.20
C TYR A 125 12.36 9.15 -0.77
N GLU A 126 13.33 9.00 -1.69
CA GLU A 126 13.95 10.13 -2.39
C GLU A 126 12.92 10.94 -3.18
N GLN A 127 12.03 10.25 -3.90
CA GLN A 127 11.02 10.91 -4.72
C GLN A 127 9.98 11.65 -3.87
N VAL A 128 9.48 11.06 -2.79
CA VAL A 128 8.43 11.69 -1.95
C VAL A 128 8.95 12.91 -1.20
N GLN A 129 10.23 12.96 -0.85
CA GLN A 129 10.85 14.16 -0.24
C GLN A 129 10.77 15.38 -1.17
N VAL A 130 10.89 15.16 -2.48
CA VAL A 130 10.88 16.24 -3.49
C VAL A 130 9.44 16.56 -3.94
N GLN A 131 8.67 15.53 -4.25
CA GLN A 131 7.38 15.66 -4.93
C GLN A 131 6.17 15.62 -3.98
N LYS A 132 6.35 15.25 -2.71
CA LYS A 132 5.30 15.14 -1.69
C LYS A 132 4.30 14.00 -1.91
N ALA A 133 4.18 13.47 -3.13
CA ALA A 133 3.29 12.37 -3.49
C ALA A 133 3.87 11.55 -4.64
N CYS A 134 4.00 10.24 -4.46
CA CYS A 134 4.44 9.32 -5.51
C CYS A 134 3.88 7.90 -5.32
N VAL A 135 3.83 7.16 -6.42
CA VAL A 135 3.30 5.79 -6.49
C VAL A 135 4.26 4.89 -7.25
N VAL A 136 4.56 3.73 -6.69
CA VAL A 136 5.28 2.69 -7.42
C VAL A 136 4.41 2.12 -8.52
N GLY A 137 4.97 1.93 -9.70
CA GLY A 137 4.26 1.31 -10.81
C GLY A 137 5.18 0.82 -11.90
N MET A 138 4.57 0.18 -12.90
CA MET A 138 5.27 -0.33 -14.08
C MET A 138 4.53 0.07 -15.35
N PRO A 139 5.24 0.37 -16.45
CA PRO A 139 4.61 0.53 -17.74
C PRO A 139 3.90 -0.78 -18.14
N VAL A 140 2.73 -0.68 -18.73
CA VAL A 140 1.99 -1.85 -19.20
C VAL A 140 2.72 -2.51 -20.38
N LYS A 141 2.73 -3.85 -20.40
CA LYS A 141 3.35 -4.62 -21.50
C LYS A 141 2.35 -4.89 -22.61
N ASP A 142 1.10 -5.16 -22.25
CA ASP A 142 0.04 -5.49 -23.21
C ASP A 142 -0.61 -4.24 -23.80
N THR A 143 -1.25 -4.39 -24.97
CA THR A 143 -2.04 -3.31 -25.56
C THR A 143 -3.33 -3.12 -24.77
N ILE A 144 -3.53 -1.91 -24.22
CA ILE A 144 -4.73 -1.55 -23.47
C ILE A 144 -5.80 -1.00 -24.42
N LYS A 145 -7.05 -1.38 -24.18
CA LYS A 145 -8.23 -0.86 -24.86
C LYS A 145 -9.20 -0.30 -23.83
N LEU A 146 -9.59 0.94 -23.99
CA LEU A 146 -10.72 1.50 -23.25
C LEU A 146 -12.00 1.12 -23.99
N ILE A 147 -12.98 0.57 -23.24
CA ILE A 147 -14.24 0.08 -23.80
C ILE A 147 -15.45 0.78 -23.19
N ASN A 148 -16.59 0.76 -23.87
CA ASN A 148 -17.87 1.13 -23.30
C ASN A 148 -18.56 -0.06 -22.60
N LYS A 149 -19.77 0.16 -22.08
CA LYS A 149 -20.56 -0.89 -21.37
C LYS A 149 -20.93 -2.06 -22.29
N GLU A 150 -21.06 -1.80 -23.60
CA GLU A 150 -21.35 -2.78 -24.67
C GLU A 150 -20.09 -3.53 -25.14
N LYS A 151 -18.93 -3.32 -24.48
CA LYS A 151 -17.61 -3.90 -24.83
C LYS A 151 -17.05 -3.46 -26.17
N GLN A 152 -17.53 -2.36 -26.75
CA GLN A 152 -16.95 -1.77 -27.96
C GLN A 152 -15.72 -0.94 -27.58
N ILE A 153 -14.67 -1.02 -28.40
CA ILE A 153 -13.44 -0.23 -28.20
C ILE A 153 -13.76 1.25 -28.44
N LYS A 154 -13.52 2.08 -27.43
CA LYS A 154 -13.61 3.53 -27.52
C LYS A 154 -12.28 4.16 -27.90
N GLU A 155 -11.20 3.66 -27.27
CA GLU A 155 -9.89 4.27 -27.39
C GLU A 155 -8.80 3.21 -27.25
N SER A 156 -7.68 3.46 -27.90
CA SER A 156 -6.43 2.71 -27.72
C SER A 156 -5.37 3.71 -27.24
N PRO A 157 -5.17 3.86 -25.95
CA PRO A 157 -4.22 4.84 -25.42
C PRO A 157 -2.78 4.51 -25.84
N ASP A 158 -1.95 5.54 -25.95
CA ASP A 158 -0.52 5.34 -26.17
C ASP A 158 0.06 4.54 -24.98
N ARG A 159 0.51 3.32 -25.28
CA ARG A 159 1.05 2.39 -24.29
C ARG A 159 2.23 2.98 -23.49
N SER A 160 3.02 3.88 -24.09
CA SER A 160 4.15 4.52 -23.41
C SER A 160 3.72 5.40 -22.23
N LEU A 161 2.47 5.85 -22.21
CA LEU A 161 1.88 6.70 -21.17
C LEU A 161 0.99 5.92 -20.19
N VAL A 162 0.83 4.61 -20.36
CA VAL A 162 -0.02 3.79 -19.51
C VAL A 162 0.82 2.98 -18.53
N TRP A 163 0.57 3.19 -17.24
CA TRP A 163 1.26 2.52 -16.15
C TRP A 163 0.28 1.76 -15.27
N GLN A 164 0.72 0.65 -14.73
CA GLN A 164 -0.02 -0.13 -13.74
C GLN A 164 0.50 0.23 -12.36
N ALA A 165 -0.37 0.82 -11.52
CA ALA A 165 -0.03 1.17 -10.15
C ALA A 165 0.25 -0.08 -9.31
N GLN A 166 1.29 0.02 -8.50
CA GLN A 166 1.69 -0.95 -7.49
C GLN A 166 1.69 -0.27 -6.11
N THR A 167 2.33 -0.88 -5.14
CA THR A 167 2.63 -0.30 -3.84
C THR A 167 4.11 -0.50 -3.48
N PRO A 168 4.72 0.39 -2.65
CA PRO A 168 4.07 1.41 -1.85
C PRO A 168 3.60 2.63 -2.64
N GLN A 169 2.58 3.29 -2.09
CA GLN A 169 2.18 4.64 -2.43
C GLN A 169 2.65 5.54 -1.29
N ALA A 170 3.40 6.61 -1.59
CA ALA A 170 4.05 7.42 -0.58
C ALA A 170 3.65 8.88 -0.66
N PHE A 171 3.45 9.48 0.50
CA PHE A 171 2.94 10.83 0.63
C PHE A 171 3.56 11.56 1.83
N GLU A 172 3.64 12.89 1.74
CA GLU A 172 3.76 13.71 2.94
C GLU A 172 2.52 13.47 3.82
N LEU A 173 2.74 13.18 5.12
CA LEU A 173 1.66 12.75 6.01
C LEU A 173 0.54 13.78 6.14
N SER A 174 0.87 15.06 6.24
CA SER A 174 -0.12 16.15 6.31
C SER A 174 -0.98 16.23 5.05
N LEU A 175 -0.37 16.05 3.88
CA LEU A 175 -1.06 16.10 2.58
C LEU A 175 -2.12 15.00 2.45
N ILE A 176 -1.74 13.75 2.73
CA ILE A 176 -2.68 12.63 2.60
C ILE A 176 -3.76 12.63 3.69
N VAL A 177 -3.44 13.06 4.89
CA VAL A 177 -4.45 13.22 5.96
C VAL A 177 -5.51 14.21 5.53
N GLU A 178 -5.13 15.40 5.05
CA GLU A 178 -6.07 16.41 4.57
C GLU A 178 -6.90 15.91 3.38
N ALA A 179 -6.26 15.21 2.44
CA ALA A 179 -6.96 14.61 1.29
C ALA A 179 -8.05 13.63 1.73
N PHE A 180 -7.76 12.74 2.68
CA PHE A 180 -8.74 11.80 3.22
C PHE A 180 -9.83 12.49 4.04
N GLU A 181 -9.52 13.51 4.84
CA GLU A 181 -10.51 14.30 5.58
C GLU A 181 -11.54 14.98 4.66
N ARG A 182 -11.11 15.39 3.47
CA ARG A 182 -12.00 15.95 2.44
C ARG A 182 -12.81 14.84 1.76
N GLN A 183 -12.14 13.77 1.31
CA GLN A 183 -12.77 12.68 0.56
C GLN A 183 -13.87 11.96 1.36
N LEU A 184 -13.68 11.77 2.66
CA LEU A 184 -14.66 11.08 3.52
C LEU A 184 -15.97 11.86 3.74
N LYS A 185 -16.05 13.10 3.30
CA LYS A 185 -17.29 13.89 3.24
C LYS A 185 -18.09 13.67 1.95
N GLU A 186 -17.52 12.90 1.01
CA GLU A 186 -18.07 12.60 -0.30
C GLU A 186 -18.29 11.08 -0.46
N ASP A 187 -18.77 10.67 -1.65
CA ASP A 187 -18.88 9.25 -1.99
C ASP A 187 -17.49 8.60 -2.14
N CYS A 188 -17.27 7.53 -1.38
CA CYS A 188 -16.03 6.76 -1.38
C CYS A 188 -16.10 5.50 -2.25
N SER A 189 -17.23 5.19 -2.89
CA SER A 189 -17.45 3.96 -3.66
C SER A 189 -16.51 3.78 -4.86
N HIS A 190 -15.91 4.87 -5.34
CA HIS A 190 -15.05 4.89 -6.51
C HIS A 190 -13.56 4.96 -6.18
N ILE A 191 -13.19 4.94 -4.89
CA ILE A 191 -11.78 4.98 -4.49
C ILE A 191 -11.12 3.65 -4.84
N THR A 192 -10.13 3.69 -5.72
CA THR A 192 -9.35 2.52 -6.13
C THR A 192 -7.99 2.45 -5.42
N ASP A 193 -7.37 3.62 -5.17
CA ASP A 193 -6.09 3.74 -4.48
C ASP A 193 -5.94 5.09 -3.75
N ASP A 194 -4.81 5.29 -3.07
CA ASP A 194 -4.57 6.48 -2.24
C ASP A 194 -4.17 7.69 -3.08
N ALA A 195 -3.49 7.45 -4.20
CA ALA A 195 -3.10 8.49 -5.15
C ALA A 195 -4.32 9.21 -5.71
N MET A 196 -5.34 8.45 -6.12
CA MET A 196 -6.61 9.02 -6.62
C MET A 196 -7.26 9.97 -5.61
N VAL A 197 -7.18 9.67 -4.32
CA VAL A 197 -7.70 10.55 -3.27
C VAL A 197 -6.92 11.86 -3.22
N VAL A 198 -5.59 11.80 -3.27
CA VAL A 198 -4.73 12.99 -3.25
C VAL A 198 -4.93 13.84 -4.51
N GLU A 199 -4.92 13.22 -5.69
CA GLU A 199 -5.14 13.92 -6.97
C GLU A 199 -6.49 14.66 -6.98
N LYS A 200 -7.56 13.96 -6.59
CA LYS A 200 -8.92 14.50 -6.63
C LYS A 200 -9.13 15.62 -5.61
N GLN A 201 -8.67 15.44 -4.36
CA GLN A 201 -9.00 16.33 -3.26
C GLN A 201 -8.04 17.50 -3.10
N MET A 202 -6.79 17.33 -3.52
CA MET A 202 -5.74 18.34 -3.34
C MET A 202 -5.35 19.01 -4.64
N GLY A 203 -5.66 18.40 -5.80
CA GLY A 203 -5.29 18.95 -7.11
C GLY A 203 -3.78 19.03 -7.34
N VAL A 204 -2.98 18.23 -6.60
CA VAL A 204 -1.53 18.19 -6.75
C VAL A 204 -1.12 16.98 -7.61
N PRO A 205 -0.04 17.10 -8.39
CA PRO A 205 0.44 15.98 -9.19
C PRO A 205 0.97 14.85 -8.29
N VAL A 206 0.68 13.61 -8.67
CA VAL A 206 1.28 12.41 -8.08
C VAL A 206 2.22 11.78 -9.11
N TYR A 207 3.44 11.47 -8.70
CA TYR A 207 4.49 11.02 -9.61
C TYR A 207 4.67 9.50 -9.58
N MET A 208 4.92 8.90 -10.75
CA MET A 208 5.24 7.48 -10.83
C MET A 208 6.71 7.24 -10.49
N VAL A 209 6.96 6.21 -9.68
CA VAL A 209 8.29 5.65 -9.41
C VAL A 209 8.35 4.27 -10.02
N GLU A 210 9.37 3.98 -10.81
CA GLU A 210 9.51 2.67 -11.43
C GLU A 210 9.71 1.58 -10.37
N GLY A 211 8.81 0.60 -10.39
CA GLY A 211 8.81 -0.56 -9.53
C GLY A 211 9.64 -1.73 -10.08
N SER A 212 9.10 -2.92 -9.92
CA SER A 212 9.66 -4.13 -10.52
C SER A 212 8.52 -5.04 -10.99
N PRO A 213 8.71 -5.81 -12.07
CA PRO A 213 7.75 -6.84 -12.46
C PRO A 213 7.49 -7.88 -11.36
N SER A 214 8.42 -8.04 -10.41
CA SER A 214 8.26 -8.95 -9.27
C SER A 214 7.36 -8.38 -8.17
N VAL A 215 7.14 -7.06 -8.09
CA VAL A 215 6.25 -6.42 -7.11
C VAL A 215 4.78 -6.54 -7.57
N PHE A 216 4.38 -7.70 -7.99
CA PHE A 216 2.97 -7.99 -8.30
C PHE A 216 2.25 -8.53 -7.06
N GLN A 217 0.95 -8.37 -7.03
CA GLN A 217 0.12 -9.07 -6.07
C GLN A 217 0.01 -10.52 -6.53
N LEU A 218 0.46 -11.48 -5.70
CA LEU A 218 0.42 -12.90 -6.06
C LEU A 218 -0.97 -13.30 -6.56
N PRO A 219 -1.08 -13.76 -7.82
CA PRO A 219 -2.33 -14.29 -8.32
C PRO A 219 -2.65 -15.59 -7.59
N TRP A 220 -3.91 -15.77 -7.28
CA TRP A 220 -4.42 -16.90 -6.48
C TRP A 220 -4.23 -18.28 -7.13
N HIS A 221 -3.86 -18.36 -8.41
CA HIS A 221 -3.66 -19.62 -9.14
C HIS A 221 -2.26 -20.25 -8.95
N HIS A 222 -1.37 -19.62 -8.21
CA HIS A 222 0.04 -20.04 -8.06
C HIS A 222 0.46 -20.34 -6.61
N LEU A 223 -0.51 -20.45 -5.68
CA LEU A 223 -0.32 -20.83 -4.29
C LEU A 223 -0.89 -22.22 -3.98
#